data_69e1e40091ce1238193b9d779a3ba050
#
_entry.id   69e1e40091ce1238193b9d779a3ba050
#
_cell.length_a   1.000
_cell.length_b   1.000
_cell.length_c   1.000
_cell.angle_alpha   90.00
_cell.angle_beta   90.00
_cell.angle_gamma   90.00
#
_symmetry.space_group_name_H-M   'P 1'
#
loop_
_entity.id
_entity.type
_entity.pdbx_description
1 polymer ?
#
loop_
_entity_poly.entity_id
_entity_poly.type
_entity_poly.pdbx_seq_one_letter_code
_entity_poly.pdbx_strand_id
1 'polypeptide(L)'
;MPCPIFIFFKLEADTSGMSKGPSVGFAMGWDVFRITVWVMIAVWAYPHFLDYVGGRELARWVLHHNWIRWVAAPPLGLLGLISVFDLQNDPRKRAGREKLALATGAAVVELHDIDPTYGMPMGPGLRVPLGRWSMVIGTWKRESKAHTVAKVVTETQSSLSFVARGTDREPAMMRGLQQLAMGQAMRQMAERSDDPRAAAAAATLAYMAEPPITIGNDALDRMVVLRTNQPDAARALLGSSAVATAIAALDQMTRNWDWTFYTTPTAGLGEMRLECPGAMSDAESLKLVQTLLQAALEHLAGAGVLAA
;
A
#
# COMPACT_ATOMS: atom_id res chain seq x y z
N MET A 1 -29.96 19.34 -9.67
CA MET A 1 -28.70 20.11 -9.66
C MET A 1 -27.56 19.14 -9.70
N PRO A 2 -26.70 19.14 -10.71
CA PRO A 2 -25.68 18.13 -10.88
C PRO A 2 -24.48 18.39 -9.95
N CYS A 3 -23.97 17.31 -9.33
CA CYS A 3 -22.70 17.33 -8.60
C CYS A 3 -21.54 17.74 -9.51
N PRO A 4 -20.60 18.56 -9.05
CA PRO A 4 -19.41 18.89 -9.80
C PRO A 4 -18.41 17.74 -9.74
N ILE A 5 -18.30 17.00 -10.80
CA ILE A 5 -17.18 16.66 -11.64
C ILE A 5 -15.83 16.51 -10.91
N PHE A 6 -15.47 15.27 -10.68
CA PHE A 6 -14.08 14.84 -10.54
C PHE A 6 -13.40 14.92 -11.92
N ILE A 7 -12.68 16.01 -12.17
CA ILE A 7 -11.80 16.11 -13.33
C ILE A 7 -10.46 15.47 -12.90
N PHE A 8 -10.28 14.22 -13.28
CA PHE A 8 -8.97 13.57 -13.29
C PHE A 8 -8.18 14.15 -14.48
N PHE A 9 -7.22 15.00 -14.20
CA PHE A 9 -6.20 15.33 -15.18
C PHE A 9 -5.24 14.14 -15.33
N LYS A 10 -5.45 13.36 -16.39
CA LYS A 10 -4.48 12.39 -16.88
C LYS A 10 -3.43 13.18 -17.66
N LEU A 11 -2.28 13.45 -17.02
CA LEU A 11 -1.09 13.91 -17.73
C LEU A 11 -0.26 12.66 -18.08
N GLU A 12 -0.38 12.22 -19.31
CA GLU A 12 0.53 11.27 -19.92
C GLU A 12 1.90 11.94 -20.07
N ALA A 13 2.86 11.56 -19.25
CA ALA A 13 4.25 11.84 -19.52
C ALA A 13 4.79 10.69 -20.38
N ASP A 14 5.03 10.99 -21.64
CA ASP A 14 5.73 10.14 -22.59
C ASP A 14 7.18 9.94 -22.09
N THR A 15 7.48 8.79 -21.53
CA THR A 15 8.82 8.43 -21.04
C THR A 15 9.48 7.38 -21.93
N SER A 16 9.52 7.64 -23.23
CA SER A 16 10.45 6.94 -24.12
C SER A 16 11.81 7.61 -24.03
N GLY A 17 12.68 7.09 -23.19
CA GLY A 17 14.12 7.28 -23.25
C GLY A 17 14.73 8.33 -22.34
N MET A 18 14.69 8.12 -21.01
CA MET A 18 15.74 8.64 -20.12
C MET A 18 15.72 7.88 -18.78
N SER A 19 16.76 7.14 -18.50
CA SER A 19 17.06 6.45 -17.23
C SER A 19 17.61 7.42 -16.15
N LYS A 20 16.96 8.56 -15.96
CA LYS A 20 17.18 9.41 -14.78
C LYS A 20 15.80 9.64 -14.18
N GLY A 21 15.49 8.89 -13.12
CA GLY A 21 14.30 9.15 -12.31
C GLY A 21 14.22 10.63 -11.93
N PRO A 22 13.01 11.20 -11.83
CA PRO A 22 12.85 12.58 -11.43
C PRO A 22 13.59 12.80 -10.11
N SER A 23 14.41 13.86 -10.05
CA SER A 23 15.13 14.21 -8.84
C SER A 23 14.10 14.31 -7.70
N VAL A 24 14.45 13.79 -6.52
CA VAL A 24 13.60 13.81 -5.30
C VAL A 24 12.96 15.19 -5.07
N GLY A 25 13.66 16.29 -5.44
CA GLY A 25 13.14 17.63 -5.37
C GLY A 25 11.94 17.93 -6.29
N PHE A 26 11.76 17.22 -7.41
CA PHE A 26 10.64 17.51 -8.32
C PHE A 26 9.34 16.85 -7.86
N ALA A 27 9.40 15.59 -7.40
CA ALA A 27 8.22 14.91 -6.85
C ALA A 27 7.72 15.61 -5.58
N MET A 28 8.64 16.04 -4.72
CA MET A 28 8.35 16.78 -3.50
C MET A 28 7.75 18.18 -3.80
N GLY A 29 8.24 18.87 -4.82
CA GLY A 29 7.67 20.14 -5.27
C GLY A 29 6.25 20.01 -5.76
N TRP A 30 5.87 18.88 -6.35
CA TRP A 30 4.53 18.64 -6.88
C TRP A 30 3.50 18.36 -5.78
N ASP A 31 3.83 17.55 -4.78
CA ASP A 31 2.93 17.28 -3.64
C ASP A 31 2.74 18.54 -2.78
N VAL A 32 3.79 19.30 -2.59
CA VAL A 32 3.78 20.61 -1.97
C VAL A 32 2.84 21.56 -2.72
N PHE A 33 2.98 21.65 -4.03
CA PHE A 33 2.10 22.47 -4.88
C PHE A 33 0.63 22.04 -4.76
N ARG A 34 0.35 20.74 -4.82
CA ARG A 34 -1.02 20.22 -4.67
C ARG A 34 -1.64 20.58 -3.33
N ILE A 35 -0.90 20.38 -2.22
CA ILE A 35 -1.39 20.72 -0.88
C ILE A 35 -1.66 22.22 -0.76
N THR A 36 -0.74 23.05 -1.25
CA THR A 36 -0.91 24.51 -1.25
C THR A 36 -2.17 24.91 -2.03
N VAL A 37 -2.39 24.34 -3.20
CA VAL A 37 -3.59 24.58 -4.01
C VAL A 37 -4.85 24.15 -3.25
N TRP A 38 -4.86 22.98 -2.61
CA TRP A 38 -6.01 22.51 -1.83
C TRP A 38 -6.29 23.38 -0.61
N VAL A 39 -5.27 23.83 0.10
CA VAL A 39 -5.43 24.77 1.21
C VAL A 39 -5.98 26.11 0.73
N MET A 40 -5.48 26.63 -0.39
CA MET A 40 -6.00 27.85 -1.00
C MET A 40 -7.48 27.71 -1.41
N ILE A 41 -7.84 26.58 -2.03
CA ILE A 41 -9.23 26.26 -2.39
C ILE A 41 -10.10 26.17 -1.13
N ALA A 42 -9.64 25.50 -0.09
CA ALA A 42 -10.37 25.36 1.17
C ALA A 42 -10.62 26.72 1.83
N VAL A 43 -9.60 27.58 1.93
CA VAL A 43 -9.71 28.93 2.47
C VAL A 43 -10.65 29.80 1.61
N TRP A 44 -10.63 29.60 0.31
CA TRP A 44 -11.51 30.33 -0.63
C TRP A 44 -12.95 29.84 -0.57
N ALA A 45 -13.18 28.55 -0.43
CA ALA A 45 -14.50 27.93 -0.33
C ALA A 45 -15.11 28.00 1.08
N TYR A 46 -14.30 28.29 2.12
CA TYR A 46 -14.72 28.29 3.51
C TYR A 46 -15.97 29.15 3.80
N PRO A 47 -16.14 30.38 3.25
CA PRO A 47 -17.36 31.15 3.49
C PRO A 47 -18.60 30.51 2.88
N HIS A 48 -18.48 29.85 1.72
CA HIS A 48 -19.60 29.13 1.10
C HIS A 48 -20.00 27.90 1.92
N PHE A 49 -19.02 27.23 2.51
CA PHE A 49 -19.27 26.14 3.43
C PHE A 49 -19.96 26.62 4.72
N LEU A 50 -19.52 27.73 5.30
CA LEU A 50 -20.17 28.35 6.46
C LEU A 50 -21.61 28.78 6.17
N ASP A 51 -21.87 29.32 4.99
CA ASP A 51 -23.23 29.67 4.56
C ASP A 51 -24.12 28.43 4.45
N TYR A 52 -23.57 27.31 3.96
CA TYR A 52 -24.26 26.04 3.83
C TYR A 52 -24.62 25.42 5.20
N VAL A 53 -23.74 25.50 6.20
CA VAL A 53 -23.97 24.96 7.55
C VAL A 53 -24.71 25.93 8.50
N GLY A 54 -25.23 27.02 7.99
CA GLY A 54 -26.04 27.98 8.77
C GLY A 54 -25.26 29.13 9.40
N GLY A 55 -23.97 29.23 9.16
CA GLY A 55 -23.11 30.32 9.67
C GLY A 55 -23.15 31.61 8.82
N ARG A 56 -24.32 32.04 8.36
CA ARG A 56 -24.50 33.12 7.42
C ARG A 56 -23.89 34.46 7.82
N GLU A 57 -23.95 34.80 9.09
CA GLU A 57 -23.36 36.05 9.56
C GLU A 57 -21.84 36.02 9.51
N LEU A 58 -21.24 34.88 9.94
CA LEU A 58 -19.80 34.67 9.88
C LEU A 58 -19.30 34.60 8.41
N ALA A 59 -20.05 33.93 7.53
CA ALA A 59 -19.76 33.89 6.12
C ALA A 59 -19.76 35.28 5.49
N ARG A 60 -20.77 36.11 5.78
CA ARG A 60 -20.84 37.51 5.32
C ARG A 60 -19.69 38.36 5.85
N TRP A 61 -19.36 38.20 7.12
CA TRP A 61 -18.21 38.89 7.74
C TRP A 61 -16.89 38.53 7.05
N VAL A 62 -16.63 37.24 6.82
CA VAL A 62 -15.41 36.76 6.10
C VAL A 62 -15.40 37.25 4.66
N LEU A 63 -16.54 37.27 3.97
CA LEU A 63 -16.66 37.77 2.59
C LEU A 63 -16.40 39.26 2.52
N HIS A 64 -16.88 40.03 3.51
CA HIS A 64 -16.68 41.48 3.56
C HIS A 64 -15.21 41.86 3.84
N HIS A 65 -14.49 40.98 4.56
CA HIS A 65 -13.05 41.15 4.86
C HIS A 65 -12.18 40.30 3.93
N ASN A 66 -12.38 40.45 2.64
CA ASN A 66 -11.75 39.62 1.61
C ASN A 66 -10.20 39.61 1.69
N TRP A 67 -9.60 40.69 2.23
CA TRP A 67 -8.16 40.79 2.47
C TRP A 67 -7.65 39.74 3.46
N ILE A 68 -8.47 39.29 4.43
CA ILE A 68 -8.12 38.26 5.42
C ILE A 68 -7.77 36.94 4.69
N ARG A 69 -8.50 36.63 3.61
CA ARG A 69 -8.27 35.43 2.79
C ARG A 69 -6.88 35.47 2.15
N TRP A 70 -6.50 36.64 1.64
CA TRP A 70 -5.20 36.80 0.98
C TRP A 70 -4.04 36.86 2.00
N VAL A 71 -4.28 37.32 3.21
CA VAL A 71 -3.29 37.36 4.27
C VAL A 71 -3.16 36.01 4.99
N ALA A 72 -4.28 35.31 5.17
CA ALA A 72 -4.28 34.02 5.90
C ALA A 72 -3.90 32.82 5.01
N ALA A 73 -4.18 32.83 3.72
CA ALA A 73 -3.89 31.73 2.82
C ALA A 73 -2.39 31.38 2.70
N PRO A 74 -1.46 32.32 2.53
CA PRO A 74 -0.05 32.02 2.44
C PRO A 74 0.53 31.37 3.73
N PRO A 75 0.31 31.91 4.94
CA PRO A 75 0.83 31.29 6.15
C PRO A 75 0.19 29.94 6.47
N LEU A 76 -1.10 29.72 6.17
CA LEU A 76 -1.74 28.41 6.32
C LEU A 76 -1.19 27.40 5.31
N GLY A 77 -0.95 27.84 4.07
CA GLY A 77 -0.26 27.04 3.07
C GLY A 77 1.13 26.64 3.51
N LEU A 78 1.90 27.60 4.05
CA LEU A 78 3.25 27.38 4.56
C LEU A 78 3.26 26.43 5.77
N LEU A 79 2.33 26.58 6.71
CA LEU A 79 2.17 25.67 7.85
C LEU A 79 1.80 24.26 7.40
N GLY A 80 0.92 24.13 6.41
CA GLY A 80 0.60 22.84 5.79
C GLY A 80 1.83 22.18 5.17
N LEU A 81 2.64 22.97 4.47
CA LEU A 81 3.91 22.57 3.88
C LEU A 81 4.91 22.08 4.92
N ILE A 82 5.15 22.87 5.95
CA ILE A 82 6.07 22.54 7.06
C ILE A 82 5.60 21.25 7.74
N SER A 83 4.30 21.10 7.99
CA SER A 83 3.74 19.90 8.63
C SER A 83 3.94 18.64 7.79
N VAL A 84 3.83 18.74 6.47
CA VAL A 84 4.10 17.60 5.56
C VAL A 84 5.59 17.29 5.51
N PHE A 85 6.42 18.31 5.47
CA PHE A 85 7.87 18.19 5.46
C PHE A 85 8.40 17.54 6.75
N ASP A 86 7.89 17.97 7.90
CA ASP A 86 8.23 17.39 9.21
C ASP A 86 7.76 15.94 9.33
N LEU A 87 6.59 15.60 8.77
CA LEU A 87 6.10 14.23 8.77
C LEU A 87 6.97 13.27 7.94
N GLN A 88 7.52 13.76 6.82
CA GLN A 88 8.36 12.95 5.94
C GLN A 88 9.82 12.89 6.42
N ASN A 89 10.33 14.00 6.96
CA ASN A 89 11.75 14.17 7.33
C ASN A 89 11.99 14.17 8.84
N ASP A 90 11.07 13.63 9.65
CA ASP A 90 11.26 13.54 11.11
C ASP A 90 12.59 12.80 11.42
N PRO A 91 13.62 13.51 11.92
CA PRO A 91 14.93 12.94 12.18
C PRO A 91 14.88 11.78 13.18
N ARG A 92 13.86 11.76 14.05
CA ARG A 92 13.66 10.67 15.02
C ARG A 92 13.23 9.40 14.32
N LYS A 93 12.33 9.50 13.32
CA LYS A 93 11.91 8.36 12.51
C LYS A 93 13.06 7.82 11.67
N ARG A 94 13.87 8.71 11.09
CA ARG A 94 15.06 8.32 10.33
C ARG A 94 16.09 7.62 11.22
N ALA A 95 16.42 8.19 12.38
CA ALA A 95 17.32 7.56 13.34
C ALA A 95 16.80 6.19 13.84
N GLY A 96 15.48 6.08 14.08
CA GLY A 96 14.85 4.81 14.42
C GLY A 96 15.00 3.76 13.30
N ARG A 97 14.84 4.17 12.04
CA ARG A 97 15.04 3.27 10.88
C ARG A 97 16.50 2.91 10.67
N GLU A 98 17.42 3.83 10.85
CA GLU A 98 18.86 3.56 10.80
C GLU A 98 19.30 2.55 11.87
N LYS A 99 18.82 2.70 13.11
CA LYS A 99 19.05 1.74 14.18
C LYS A 99 18.48 0.35 13.84
N LEU A 100 17.28 0.29 13.27
CA LEU A 100 16.66 -0.95 12.85
C LEU A 100 17.42 -1.59 11.66
N ALA A 101 17.88 -0.76 10.72
CA ALA A 101 18.70 -1.20 9.60
C ALA A 101 20.01 -1.86 10.06
N LEU A 102 20.71 -1.22 11.00
CA LEU A 102 21.92 -1.77 11.59
C LEU A 102 21.68 -3.11 12.30
N ALA A 103 20.56 -3.22 13.04
CA ALA A 103 20.20 -4.45 13.78
C ALA A 103 19.82 -5.62 12.86
N THR A 104 19.42 -5.35 11.62
CA THR A 104 18.87 -6.35 10.68
C THR A 104 19.72 -6.53 9.41
N GLY A 105 20.82 -5.81 9.29
CA GLY A 105 21.66 -5.83 8.08
C GLY A 105 20.97 -5.22 6.85
N ALA A 106 19.94 -4.38 7.07
CA ALA A 106 19.17 -3.72 6.02
C ALA A 106 19.81 -2.39 5.61
N ALA A 107 19.43 -1.90 4.43
CA ALA A 107 19.77 -0.53 3.97
C ALA A 107 18.52 0.36 4.08
N VAL A 108 18.73 1.60 4.50
CA VAL A 108 17.68 2.62 4.47
C VAL A 108 17.44 3.08 3.04
N VAL A 109 16.20 3.12 2.60
CA VAL A 109 15.80 3.51 1.24
C VAL A 109 14.64 4.50 1.27
N GLU A 110 14.60 5.39 0.30
CA GLU A 110 13.45 6.28 0.12
C GLU A 110 12.29 5.50 -0.51
N LEU A 111 11.07 5.73 0.00
CA LEU A 111 9.88 4.98 -0.43
C LEU A 111 9.16 5.58 -1.65
N HIS A 112 9.57 6.75 -2.10
CA HIS A 112 8.92 7.45 -3.22
C HIS A 112 8.91 6.65 -4.54
N ASP A 113 9.90 5.77 -4.71
CA ASP A 113 10.05 4.95 -5.92
C ASP A 113 9.25 3.64 -5.86
N ILE A 114 8.54 3.36 -4.76
CA ILE A 114 8.07 2.00 -4.52
C ILE A 114 6.65 1.76 -4.98
N ASP A 115 5.74 2.66 -4.79
CA ASP A 115 4.39 2.63 -5.37
C ASP A 115 3.50 3.75 -4.82
N PRO A 116 3.04 4.69 -5.64
CA PRO A 116 2.15 5.76 -5.19
C PRO A 116 0.74 5.28 -4.81
N THR A 117 0.38 4.04 -5.14
CA THR A 117 -0.97 3.50 -4.87
C THR A 117 -1.23 3.19 -3.40
N TYR A 118 -0.17 3.07 -2.58
CA TYR A 118 -0.30 2.72 -1.16
C TYR A 118 -0.67 3.87 -0.23
N GLY A 119 -0.69 5.08 -0.72
CA GLY A 119 -0.91 6.27 0.08
C GLY A 119 0.39 7.02 0.37
N MET A 120 0.39 7.78 1.45
CA MET A 120 1.52 8.64 1.81
C MET A 120 2.56 7.88 2.63
N PRO A 121 3.83 7.79 2.20
CA PRO A 121 4.88 7.16 2.99
C PRO A 121 5.13 7.94 4.29
N MET A 122 5.33 7.22 5.39
CA MET A 122 5.57 7.79 6.72
C MET A 122 7.07 7.81 7.08
N GLY A 123 7.92 8.20 6.15
CA GLY A 123 9.36 8.24 6.31
C GLY A 123 10.08 7.20 5.45
N PRO A 124 11.40 7.03 5.63
CA PRO A 124 12.18 6.10 4.85
C PRO A 124 11.79 4.65 5.13
N GLY A 125 11.96 3.79 4.12
CA GLY A 125 11.82 2.35 4.23
C GLY A 125 13.15 1.67 4.49
N LEU A 126 13.09 0.34 4.52
CA LEU A 126 14.25 -0.53 4.64
C LEU A 126 14.27 -1.51 3.47
N ARG A 127 15.44 -1.69 2.87
CA ARG A 127 15.72 -2.79 1.96
C ARG A 127 16.44 -3.88 2.72
N VAL A 128 15.80 -5.01 2.85
CA VAL A 128 16.27 -6.16 3.63
C VAL A 128 16.67 -7.27 2.68
N PRO A 129 17.88 -7.83 2.78
CA PRO A 129 18.29 -8.96 1.96
C PRO A 129 17.50 -10.23 2.37
N LEU A 130 17.07 -11.01 1.37
CA LEU A 130 16.40 -12.31 1.51
C LEU A 130 17.12 -13.35 0.65
N GLY A 131 18.32 -13.74 1.05
CA GLY A 131 19.17 -14.58 0.21
C GLY A 131 19.49 -13.89 -1.13
N ARG A 132 19.04 -14.45 -2.25
CA ARG A 132 19.21 -13.86 -3.60
C ARG A 132 18.19 -12.76 -3.92
N TRP A 133 17.16 -12.59 -3.13
CA TRP A 133 16.13 -11.56 -3.30
C TRP A 133 16.34 -10.40 -2.34
N SER A 134 15.56 -9.36 -2.53
CA SER A 134 15.49 -8.25 -1.58
C SER A 134 14.04 -7.87 -1.32
N MET A 135 13.74 -7.62 -0.06
CA MET A 135 12.46 -7.09 0.38
C MET A 135 12.59 -5.59 0.61
N VAL A 136 11.63 -4.82 0.19
CA VAL A 136 11.46 -3.43 0.64
C VAL A 136 10.30 -3.38 1.60
N ILE A 137 10.54 -2.84 2.79
CA ILE A 137 9.54 -2.67 3.83
C ILE A 137 9.44 -1.22 4.23
N GLY A 138 8.22 -0.71 4.35
CA GLY A 138 7.95 0.66 4.75
C GLY A 138 6.62 0.81 5.45
N THR A 139 6.37 2.01 5.94
CA THR A 139 5.10 2.36 6.57
C THR A 139 4.41 3.43 5.74
N TRP A 140 3.15 3.21 5.42
CA TRP A 140 2.29 4.13 4.69
C TRP A 140 1.10 4.55 5.53
N LYS A 141 0.62 5.76 5.31
CA LYS A 141 -0.61 6.27 5.90
C LYS A 141 -1.74 6.14 4.88
N ARG A 142 -2.73 5.33 5.20
CA ARG A 142 -3.96 5.17 4.42
C ARG A 142 -5.16 5.40 5.32
N GLU A 143 -6.09 6.26 4.92
CA GLU A 143 -7.32 6.55 5.70
C GLU A 143 -7.04 6.88 7.17
N SER A 144 -6.02 7.70 7.43
CA SER A 144 -5.56 8.10 8.79
C SER A 144 -4.90 6.99 9.61
N LYS A 145 -4.79 5.77 9.10
CA LYS A 145 -4.13 4.65 9.79
C LYS A 145 -2.77 4.36 9.18
N ALA A 146 -1.83 3.97 10.03
CA ALA A 146 -0.53 3.49 9.58
C ALA A 146 -0.65 2.02 9.16
N HIS A 147 0.01 1.66 8.06
CA HIS A 147 0.13 0.29 7.58
C HIS A 147 1.59 0.03 7.23
N THR A 148 2.10 -1.10 7.68
CA THR A 148 3.41 -1.58 7.22
C THR A 148 3.19 -2.50 6.03
N VAL A 149 3.93 -2.25 4.97
CA VAL A 149 3.93 -3.07 3.76
C VAL A 149 5.33 -3.57 3.49
N ALA A 150 5.46 -4.87 3.34
CA ALA A 150 6.67 -5.53 2.88
C ALA A 150 6.42 -6.04 1.45
N LYS A 151 7.33 -5.74 0.54
CA LYS A 151 7.20 -6.03 -0.89
C LYS A 151 8.47 -6.70 -1.42
N VAL A 152 8.29 -7.78 -2.19
CA VAL A 152 9.35 -8.43 -2.95
C VAL A 152 8.90 -8.51 -4.40
N VAL A 153 9.76 -8.12 -5.31
CA VAL A 153 9.58 -8.33 -6.76
C VAL A 153 10.58 -9.38 -7.21
N THR A 154 10.11 -10.35 -7.98
CA THR A 154 10.92 -11.47 -8.46
C THR A 154 10.52 -11.85 -9.89
N GLU A 155 11.38 -12.57 -10.58
CA GLU A 155 11.03 -13.20 -11.85
C GLU A 155 10.24 -14.48 -11.60
N THR A 156 9.22 -14.74 -12.43
CA THR A 156 8.33 -15.90 -12.31
C THR A 156 8.13 -16.60 -13.65
N GLN A 157 7.95 -17.91 -13.57
CA GLN A 157 7.60 -18.78 -14.70
C GLN A 157 6.17 -19.33 -14.59
N SER A 158 5.45 -18.96 -13.54
CA SER A 158 4.12 -19.47 -13.23
C SER A 158 3.09 -18.35 -13.27
N SER A 159 1.82 -18.73 -13.43
CA SER A 159 0.66 -17.84 -13.29
C SER A 159 0.04 -17.90 -11.90
N LEU A 160 0.74 -18.44 -10.89
CA LEU A 160 0.22 -18.52 -9.53
C LEU A 160 -0.13 -17.12 -9.01
N SER A 161 -1.34 -16.99 -8.49
CA SER A 161 -1.78 -15.80 -7.77
C SER A 161 -2.64 -16.21 -6.59
N PHE A 162 -2.44 -15.58 -5.44
CA PHE A 162 -3.25 -15.85 -4.25
C PHE A 162 -3.42 -14.61 -3.37
N VAL A 163 -4.48 -14.65 -2.57
CA VAL A 163 -4.72 -13.75 -1.45
C VAL A 163 -4.91 -14.61 -0.20
N ALA A 164 -4.06 -14.44 0.79
CA ALA A 164 -4.17 -15.05 2.10
C ALA A 164 -4.35 -13.94 3.15
N ARG A 165 -5.30 -14.11 4.06
CA ARG A 165 -5.67 -13.10 5.05
C ARG A 165 -5.79 -13.68 6.43
N GLY A 166 -5.39 -12.93 7.44
CA GLY A 166 -5.77 -13.21 8.81
C GLY A 166 -7.30 -13.08 9.00
N THR A 167 -7.86 -13.87 9.89
CA THR A 167 -9.32 -13.95 10.10
C THR A 167 -9.96 -12.64 10.52
N ASP A 168 -9.25 -11.78 11.25
CA ASP A 168 -9.76 -10.46 11.66
C ASP A 168 -9.74 -9.43 10.52
N ARG A 169 -9.02 -9.71 9.42
CA ARG A 169 -9.03 -8.90 8.20
C ARG A 169 -10.27 -9.14 7.35
N GLU A 170 -10.93 -10.27 7.52
CA GLU A 170 -12.14 -10.64 6.79
C GLU A 170 -13.38 -10.06 7.50
N PRO A 171 -13.93 -8.93 7.07
CA PRO A 171 -15.07 -8.35 7.76
C PRO A 171 -16.29 -9.27 7.64
N ALA A 172 -16.89 -9.60 8.76
CA ALA A 172 -18.10 -10.44 8.82
C ALA A 172 -19.27 -9.89 7.96
N MET A 173 -19.26 -8.59 7.67
CA MET A 173 -20.27 -7.89 6.88
C MET A 173 -20.04 -7.92 5.36
N MET A 174 -18.85 -8.30 4.89
CA MET A 174 -18.55 -8.33 3.44
C MET A 174 -18.98 -9.65 2.77
N ARG A 175 -19.79 -10.47 3.42
CA ARG A 175 -20.30 -11.71 2.84
C ARG A 175 -21.50 -11.43 1.94
N GLY A 176 -21.37 -11.69 0.65
CA GLY A 176 -22.47 -11.61 -0.29
C GLY A 176 -22.33 -10.55 -1.38
N LEU A 177 -23.38 -9.75 -1.61
CA LEU A 177 -23.47 -8.82 -2.74
C LEU A 177 -22.32 -7.82 -2.85
N GLN A 178 -21.78 -7.34 -1.71
CA GLN A 178 -20.64 -6.40 -1.71
C GLN A 178 -19.34 -7.06 -2.20
N GLN A 179 -19.09 -8.31 -1.83
CA GLN A 179 -17.92 -9.07 -2.34
C GLN A 179 -18.02 -9.29 -3.84
N LEU A 180 -19.22 -9.66 -4.33
CA LEU A 180 -19.47 -9.84 -5.75
C LEU A 180 -19.29 -8.53 -6.53
N ALA A 181 -19.84 -7.42 -6.02
CA ALA A 181 -19.69 -6.12 -6.65
C ALA A 181 -18.22 -5.66 -6.68
N MET A 182 -17.48 -5.86 -5.58
CA MET A 182 -16.05 -5.53 -5.52
C MET A 182 -15.23 -6.42 -6.47
N GLY A 183 -15.52 -7.72 -6.53
CA GLY A 183 -14.85 -8.62 -7.47
C GLY A 183 -15.08 -8.24 -8.93
N GLN A 184 -16.31 -7.85 -9.29
CA GLN A 184 -16.62 -7.34 -10.62
C GLN A 184 -15.89 -6.04 -10.94
N ALA A 185 -15.87 -5.09 -10.00
CA ALA A 185 -15.16 -3.84 -10.15
C ALA A 185 -13.65 -4.05 -10.35
N MET A 186 -13.05 -4.98 -9.59
CA MET A 186 -11.62 -5.32 -9.73
C MET A 186 -11.33 -6.00 -11.07
N ARG A 187 -12.21 -6.91 -11.55
CA ARG A 187 -12.07 -7.51 -12.90
C ARG A 187 -12.13 -6.45 -13.99
N GLN A 188 -13.09 -5.52 -13.92
CA GLN A 188 -13.18 -4.42 -14.88
C GLN A 188 -11.96 -3.49 -14.83
N MET A 189 -11.40 -3.26 -13.64
CA MET A 189 -10.17 -2.49 -13.49
C MET A 189 -8.98 -3.21 -14.12
N ALA A 190 -8.87 -4.53 -13.91
CA ALA A 190 -7.83 -5.35 -14.54
C ALA A 190 -7.89 -5.32 -16.07
N GLU A 191 -9.11 -5.41 -16.64
CA GLU A 191 -9.33 -5.37 -18.09
C GLU A 191 -9.04 -3.99 -18.72
N ARG A 192 -9.19 -2.92 -17.96
CA ARG A 192 -9.00 -1.53 -18.42
C ARG A 192 -7.62 -0.96 -18.13
N SER A 193 -6.80 -1.68 -17.40
CA SER A 193 -5.47 -1.19 -17.03
C SER A 193 -4.46 -1.47 -18.13
N ASP A 194 -3.81 -0.43 -18.62
CA ASP A 194 -2.69 -0.54 -19.55
C ASP A 194 -1.39 -0.98 -18.84
N ASP A 195 -1.32 -0.85 -17.52
CA ASP A 195 -0.20 -1.34 -16.71
C ASP A 195 -0.40 -2.83 -16.36
N PRO A 196 0.44 -3.74 -16.87
CA PRO A 196 0.31 -5.16 -16.61
C PRO A 196 0.45 -5.55 -15.13
N ARG A 197 1.16 -4.75 -14.32
CA ARG A 197 1.25 -4.97 -12.86
C ARG A 197 -0.04 -4.59 -12.16
N ALA A 198 -0.59 -3.42 -12.48
CA ALA A 198 -1.86 -2.98 -11.93
C ALA A 198 -3.01 -3.91 -12.34
N ALA A 199 -3.00 -4.39 -13.59
CA ALA A 199 -3.95 -5.39 -14.08
C ALA A 199 -3.85 -6.69 -13.29
N ALA A 200 -2.63 -7.24 -13.10
CA ALA A 200 -2.42 -8.48 -12.36
C ALA A 200 -2.79 -8.35 -10.88
N ALA A 201 -2.47 -7.22 -10.23
CA ALA A 201 -2.86 -6.94 -8.86
C ALA A 201 -4.39 -6.86 -8.73
N ALA A 202 -5.08 -6.16 -9.63
CA ALA A 202 -6.54 -6.06 -9.64
C ALA A 202 -7.21 -7.41 -9.89
N ALA A 203 -6.69 -8.22 -10.83
CA ALA A 203 -7.17 -9.57 -11.09
C ALA A 203 -7.03 -10.48 -9.85
N THR A 204 -5.90 -10.36 -9.12
CA THR A 204 -5.69 -11.12 -7.88
C THR A 204 -6.64 -10.68 -6.78
N LEU A 205 -6.88 -9.38 -6.63
CA LEU A 205 -7.85 -8.87 -5.67
C LEU A 205 -9.30 -9.26 -6.02
N ALA A 206 -9.59 -9.56 -7.29
CA ALA A 206 -10.89 -10.08 -7.70
C ALA A 206 -11.22 -11.44 -7.07
N TYR A 207 -10.21 -12.25 -6.68
CA TYR A 207 -10.42 -13.50 -5.94
C TYR A 207 -11.06 -13.29 -4.57
N MET A 208 -11.01 -12.07 -4.02
CA MET A 208 -11.72 -11.75 -2.78
C MET A 208 -13.24 -11.96 -2.87
N ALA A 209 -13.80 -11.94 -4.08
CA ALA A 209 -15.22 -12.25 -4.31
C ALA A 209 -15.50 -13.75 -4.36
N GLU A 210 -14.48 -14.59 -4.48
CA GLU A 210 -14.64 -16.04 -4.57
C GLU A 210 -14.70 -16.70 -3.18
N PRO A 211 -15.32 -17.86 -3.05
CA PRO A 211 -15.32 -18.59 -1.79
C PRO A 211 -13.87 -18.95 -1.39
N PRO A 212 -13.54 -18.90 -0.10
CA PRO A 212 -12.24 -19.33 0.38
C PRO A 212 -12.06 -20.83 0.17
N ILE A 213 -10.81 -21.25 -0.03
CA ILE A 213 -10.42 -22.65 -0.10
C ILE A 213 -9.80 -23.10 1.22
N THR A 214 -9.97 -24.39 1.56
CA THR A 214 -9.29 -25.00 2.70
C THR A 214 -7.85 -25.33 2.36
N ILE A 215 -6.94 -25.09 3.29
CA ILE A 215 -5.51 -25.43 3.18
C ILE A 215 -5.34 -26.93 3.44
N GLY A 216 -6.20 -27.55 4.24
CA GLY A 216 -6.12 -28.93 4.66
C GLY A 216 -5.31 -29.13 5.95
N ASN A 217 -5.12 -28.04 6.70
CA ASN A 217 -4.52 -28.03 8.03
C ASN A 217 -5.45 -27.26 8.96
N ASP A 218 -6.10 -27.94 9.90
CA ASP A 218 -7.11 -27.36 10.81
C ASP A 218 -6.61 -26.13 11.58
N ALA A 219 -5.33 -26.08 11.92
CA ALA A 219 -4.75 -24.93 12.62
C ALA A 219 -4.64 -23.73 11.68
N LEU A 220 -4.14 -23.92 10.46
CA LEU A 220 -4.03 -22.86 9.46
C LEU A 220 -5.41 -22.43 8.94
N ASP A 221 -6.35 -23.36 8.75
CA ASP A 221 -7.68 -23.07 8.27
C ASP A 221 -8.51 -22.21 9.26
N ARG A 222 -8.10 -22.17 10.55
CA ARG A 222 -8.67 -21.25 11.56
C ARG A 222 -8.03 -19.87 11.56
N MET A 223 -6.81 -19.74 11.07
CA MET A 223 -6.03 -18.49 11.09
C MET A 223 -6.04 -17.76 9.75
N VAL A 224 -6.22 -18.50 8.65
CA VAL A 224 -6.00 -17.99 7.30
C VAL A 224 -7.24 -18.20 6.42
N VAL A 225 -7.68 -17.15 5.78
CA VAL A 225 -8.65 -17.19 4.68
C VAL A 225 -7.88 -17.12 3.36
N LEU A 226 -7.84 -18.23 2.62
CA LEU A 226 -7.07 -18.37 1.39
C LEU A 226 -7.99 -18.36 0.15
N ARG A 227 -7.56 -17.60 -0.88
CA ARG A 227 -8.18 -17.60 -2.22
C ARG A 227 -7.06 -17.58 -3.26
N THR A 228 -7.21 -18.35 -4.32
CA THR A 228 -6.16 -18.51 -5.33
C THR A 228 -6.70 -19.08 -6.65
N ASN A 229 -5.98 -18.84 -7.73
CA ASN A 229 -6.23 -19.49 -9.02
C ASN A 229 -5.61 -20.91 -9.12
N GLN A 230 -4.69 -21.27 -8.21
CA GLN A 230 -4.02 -22.57 -8.18
C GLN A 230 -4.05 -23.19 -6.78
N PRO A 231 -5.16 -23.86 -6.39
CA PRO A 231 -5.36 -24.37 -5.05
C PRO A 231 -4.23 -25.27 -4.53
N ASP A 232 -3.73 -26.19 -5.35
CA ASP A 232 -2.75 -27.16 -4.92
C ASP A 232 -1.37 -26.54 -4.66
N ALA A 233 -0.94 -25.59 -5.53
CA ALA A 233 0.30 -24.86 -5.34
C ALA A 233 0.23 -23.95 -4.08
N ALA A 234 -0.89 -23.29 -3.86
CA ALA A 234 -1.09 -22.44 -2.69
C ALA A 234 -1.18 -23.27 -1.39
N ARG A 235 -1.83 -24.45 -1.42
CA ARG A 235 -1.85 -25.39 -0.28
C ARG A 235 -0.45 -25.90 0.06
N ALA A 236 0.32 -26.29 -0.96
CA ALA A 236 1.69 -26.75 -0.77
C ALA A 236 2.57 -25.67 -0.14
N LEU A 237 2.42 -24.42 -0.61
CA LEU A 237 3.14 -23.27 -0.06
C LEU A 237 2.79 -23.03 1.41
N LEU A 238 1.49 -22.83 1.72
CA LEU A 238 1.06 -22.52 3.09
C LEU A 238 1.22 -23.70 4.04
N GLY A 239 1.10 -24.93 3.53
CA GLY A 239 1.30 -26.16 4.30
C GLY A 239 2.75 -26.52 4.54
N SER A 240 3.73 -25.86 3.92
CA SER A 240 5.14 -26.07 4.21
C SER A 240 5.44 -25.68 5.65
N SER A 241 6.21 -26.51 6.38
CA SER A 241 6.43 -26.32 7.82
C SER A 241 7.01 -24.94 8.18
N ALA A 242 7.93 -24.43 7.37
CA ALA A 242 8.56 -23.14 7.60
C ALA A 242 7.55 -21.97 7.43
N VAL A 243 6.75 -22.00 6.36
CA VAL A 243 5.72 -20.98 6.10
C VAL A 243 4.60 -21.06 7.14
N ALA A 244 4.12 -22.26 7.44
CA ALA A 244 3.08 -22.48 8.45
C ALA A 244 3.49 -21.97 9.84
N THR A 245 4.74 -22.24 10.26
CA THR A 245 5.28 -21.74 11.53
C THR A 245 5.36 -20.21 11.55
N ALA A 246 5.82 -19.61 10.45
CA ALA A 246 5.93 -18.17 10.34
C ALA A 246 4.54 -17.47 10.31
N ILE A 247 3.55 -18.06 9.64
CA ILE A 247 2.15 -17.59 9.67
C ILE A 247 1.58 -17.65 11.09
N ALA A 248 1.79 -18.76 11.81
CA ALA A 248 1.31 -18.89 13.18
C ALA A 248 1.92 -17.82 14.11
N ALA A 249 3.21 -17.52 13.95
CA ALA A 249 3.86 -16.46 14.69
C ALA A 249 3.32 -15.05 14.27
N LEU A 250 3.06 -14.83 12.99
CA LEU A 250 2.45 -13.60 12.51
C LEU A 250 1.04 -13.40 13.07
N ASP A 251 0.22 -14.45 13.12
CA ASP A 251 -1.13 -14.41 13.65
C ASP A 251 -1.17 -14.12 15.16
N GLN A 252 -0.15 -14.58 15.92
CA GLN A 252 0.04 -14.20 17.32
C GLN A 252 0.37 -12.71 17.49
N MET A 253 1.12 -12.14 16.57
CA MET A 253 1.44 -10.71 16.58
C MET A 253 0.24 -9.85 16.15
N THR A 254 -0.45 -10.25 15.10
CA THR A 254 -1.64 -9.58 14.59
C THR A 254 -2.46 -10.54 13.74
N ARG A 255 -3.78 -10.59 13.97
CA ARG A 255 -4.73 -11.34 13.12
C ARG A 255 -5.22 -10.54 11.93
N ASN A 256 -4.83 -9.29 11.84
CA ASN A 256 -5.24 -8.37 10.78
C ASN A 256 -4.10 -8.15 9.79
N TRP A 257 -3.78 -9.17 9.01
CA TRP A 257 -2.77 -9.12 7.98
C TRP A 257 -3.34 -9.54 6.62
N ASP A 258 -2.68 -9.10 5.56
CA ASP A 258 -3.02 -9.39 4.17
C ASP A 258 -1.75 -9.76 3.41
N TRP A 259 -1.71 -10.95 2.85
CA TRP A 259 -0.58 -11.45 2.09
C TRP A 259 -1.03 -11.82 0.68
N THR A 260 -0.51 -11.13 -0.31
CA THR A 260 -0.84 -11.33 -1.71
C THR A 260 0.39 -11.74 -2.48
N PHE A 261 0.19 -12.62 -3.44
CA PHE A 261 1.15 -12.90 -4.49
C PHE A 261 0.44 -12.86 -5.82
N TYR A 262 0.96 -12.13 -6.76
CA TYR A 262 0.43 -12.09 -8.10
C TYR A 262 1.56 -12.12 -9.12
N THR A 263 1.26 -12.66 -10.29
CA THR A 263 2.20 -12.80 -11.39
C THR A 263 1.70 -12.04 -12.60
N THR A 264 2.62 -11.42 -13.33
CA THR A 264 2.39 -10.77 -14.61
C THR A 264 2.95 -11.67 -15.73
N PRO A 265 2.16 -12.56 -16.31
CA PRO A 265 2.67 -13.54 -17.28
C PRO A 265 3.38 -12.90 -18.47
N THR A 266 2.89 -11.75 -18.92
CA THR A 266 3.47 -11.00 -20.05
C THR A 266 4.82 -10.36 -19.72
N ALA A 267 5.07 -10.03 -18.45
CA ALA A 267 6.32 -9.41 -18.02
C ALA A 267 7.26 -10.41 -17.33
N GLY A 268 6.82 -11.65 -17.10
CA GLY A 268 7.62 -12.64 -16.36
C GLY A 268 7.96 -12.22 -14.93
N LEU A 269 7.14 -11.34 -14.33
CA LEU A 269 7.36 -10.80 -12.99
C LEU A 269 6.31 -11.31 -12.00
N GLY A 270 6.77 -11.62 -10.80
CA GLY A 270 5.94 -11.88 -9.63
C GLY A 270 6.14 -10.80 -8.57
N GLU A 271 5.08 -10.42 -7.90
CA GLU A 271 5.13 -9.53 -6.75
C GLU A 271 4.50 -10.19 -5.55
N MET A 272 5.27 -10.30 -4.46
CA MET A 272 4.83 -10.78 -3.17
C MET A 272 4.72 -9.59 -2.22
N ARG A 273 3.58 -9.48 -1.55
CA ARG A 273 3.28 -8.35 -0.67
C ARG A 273 2.62 -8.83 0.61
N LEU A 274 3.16 -8.40 1.73
CA LEU A 274 2.55 -8.55 3.05
C LEU A 274 2.19 -7.18 3.62
N GLU A 275 0.96 -7.00 4.04
CA GLU A 275 0.45 -5.79 4.69
C GLU A 275 -0.02 -6.11 6.10
N CYS A 276 0.44 -5.32 7.07
CA CYS A 276 0.01 -5.39 8.47
C CYS A 276 -0.43 -4.00 8.95
N PRO A 277 -1.42 -3.89 9.85
CA PRO A 277 -1.77 -2.61 10.46
C PRO A 277 -0.66 -2.13 11.38
N GLY A 278 -0.57 -0.82 11.52
CA GLY A 278 0.43 -0.17 12.37
C GLY A 278 1.78 0.05 11.70
N ALA A 279 2.66 0.69 12.44
CA ALA A 279 4.05 0.91 12.05
C ALA A 279 4.92 -0.14 12.71
N MET A 280 5.58 -0.97 11.92
CA MET A 280 6.57 -1.92 12.42
C MET A 280 7.86 -1.18 12.81
N SER A 281 8.19 -1.19 14.09
CA SER A 281 9.29 -0.41 14.66
C SER A 281 10.33 -1.24 15.40
N ASP A 282 10.09 -2.53 15.57
CA ASP A 282 10.96 -3.45 16.28
C ASP A 282 11.62 -4.50 15.36
N ALA A 283 12.78 -4.99 15.79
CA ALA A 283 13.57 -5.93 15.01
C ALA A 283 12.95 -7.34 14.97
N GLU A 284 12.16 -7.72 15.97
CA GLU A 284 11.55 -9.05 16.04
C GLU A 284 10.43 -9.18 15.00
N SER A 285 9.53 -8.19 14.95
CA SER A 285 8.49 -8.12 13.92
C SER A 285 9.09 -8.11 12.51
N LEU A 286 10.18 -7.34 12.29
CA LEU A 286 10.85 -7.31 11.01
C LEU A 286 11.46 -8.68 10.65
N LYS A 287 12.13 -9.34 11.58
CA LYS A 287 12.67 -10.68 11.37
C LYS A 287 11.58 -11.71 11.07
N LEU A 288 10.43 -11.61 11.72
CA LEU A 288 9.30 -12.49 11.45
C LEU A 288 8.81 -12.35 10.01
N VAL A 289 8.59 -11.11 9.54
CA VAL A 289 8.23 -10.84 8.15
C VAL A 289 9.30 -11.31 7.17
N GLN A 290 10.57 -11.09 7.50
CA GLN A 290 11.71 -11.58 6.73
C GLN A 290 11.68 -13.11 6.62
N THR A 291 11.51 -13.82 7.74
CA THR A 291 11.45 -15.27 7.78
C THR A 291 10.29 -15.81 6.95
N LEU A 292 9.09 -15.22 7.07
CA LEU A 292 7.92 -15.63 6.30
C LEU A 292 8.14 -15.49 4.80
N LEU A 293 8.58 -14.30 4.36
CA LEU A 293 8.75 -14.03 2.94
C LEU A 293 9.92 -14.83 2.35
N GLN A 294 11.00 -15.01 3.10
CA GLN A 294 12.13 -15.85 2.66
C GLN A 294 11.71 -17.31 2.50
N ALA A 295 11.04 -17.89 3.50
CA ALA A 295 10.56 -19.28 3.44
C ALA A 295 9.59 -19.49 2.26
N ALA A 296 8.72 -18.51 2.00
CA ALA A 296 7.81 -18.55 0.88
C ALA A 296 8.53 -18.50 -0.46
N LEU A 297 9.50 -17.61 -0.62
CA LEU A 297 10.29 -17.48 -1.85
C LEU A 297 11.12 -18.73 -2.13
N GLU A 298 11.75 -19.31 -1.09
CA GLU A 298 12.51 -20.56 -1.20
C GLU A 298 11.62 -21.73 -1.61
N HIS A 299 10.42 -21.85 -1.02
CA HIS A 299 9.43 -22.84 -1.40
C HIS A 299 8.98 -22.69 -2.86
N LEU A 300 8.60 -21.47 -3.27
CA LEU A 300 8.16 -21.19 -4.64
C LEU A 300 9.29 -21.40 -5.67
N ALA A 301 10.53 -21.10 -5.30
CA ALA A 301 11.68 -21.39 -6.16
C ALA A 301 11.93 -22.90 -6.29
N GLY A 302 11.86 -23.65 -5.19
CA GLY A 302 11.97 -25.11 -5.18
C GLY A 302 10.85 -25.80 -5.97
N ALA A 303 9.67 -25.19 -6.02
CA ALA A 303 8.53 -25.66 -6.83
C ALA A 303 8.57 -25.21 -8.30
N GLY A 304 9.61 -24.48 -8.75
CA GLY A 304 9.74 -23.99 -10.11
C GLY A 304 8.74 -22.86 -10.47
N VAL A 305 8.15 -22.23 -9.47
CA VAL A 305 7.26 -21.06 -9.68
C VAL A 305 8.06 -19.80 -9.97
N LEU A 306 9.19 -19.64 -9.30
CA LEU A 306 10.12 -18.53 -9.52
C LEU A 306 11.26 -18.96 -10.45
N ALA A 307 11.78 -18.00 -11.20
CA ALA A 307 12.97 -18.22 -12.02
C ALA A 307 14.19 -18.55 -11.13
N ALA A 308 15.06 -19.44 -11.64
CA ALA A 308 16.23 -19.92 -10.90
C ALA A 308 17.28 -18.83 -10.64
#